data_f703ed53f585f1b682014ad63e061b02
#
_entry.id   f703ed53f585f1b682014ad63e061b02
#
_cell.length_a   1.000
_cell.length_b   1.000
_cell.length_c   1.000
_cell.angle_alpha   90.00
_cell.angle_beta   90.00
_cell.angle_gamma   90.00
#
_symmetry.space_group_name_H-M   'P 1'
#
loop_
_entity.id
_entity.type
_entity.pdbx_description
1 polymer ?
#
loop_
_entity_poly.entity_id
_entity_poly.type
_entity_poly.pdbx_seq_one_letter_code
_entity_poly.pdbx_strand_id
1 'polypeptide(L)'
;MPVEYRTIEEVAGPLMLVRDVQNVTYNELGEIELESGEKRRCRVLEVDGSNALVQLFESSTGINLSNSKVRFLGRQMELGVSEDMLGRVFDGLGRPIDGGPEIIPDKRMDVNGLPINPVARSYPQEFIQTGVSAIDGLNTLVRGQKLPIFSASGLPHANLAAQ
;
A
#
# COMPACT_ATOMS: atom_id res chain seq x y z
N MET A 1 24.26 -0.61 10.68
CA MET A 1 23.46 0.54 11.13
C MET A 1 22.77 1.07 9.88
N PRO A 2 21.49 1.45 9.95
CA PRO A 2 20.84 2.09 8.81
C PRO A 2 21.50 3.43 8.53
N VAL A 3 21.78 3.71 7.25
CA VAL A 3 22.40 4.95 6.83
C VAL A 3 21.32 6.04 6.74
N GLU A 4 21.63 7.23 7.26
CA GLU A 4 20.77 8.41 7.15
C GLU A 4 21.22 9.27 5.97
N TYR A 5 20.26 9.62 5.11
CA TYR A 5 20.47 10.47 3.94
C TYR A 5 19.86 11.86 4.18
N ARG A 6 20.60 12.90 3.85
CA ARG A 6 20.13 14.30 3.86
C ARG A 6 20.15 14.89 2.45
N THR A 7 20.14 14.02 1.47
CA THR A 7 20.31 14.33 0.04
C THR A 7 18.98 14.32 -0.69
N ILE A 8 17.93 14.87 -0.05
CA ILE A 8 16.66 15.10 -0.70
C ILE A 8 16.84 16.20 -1.72
N GLU A 9 16.59 15.91 -2.99
CA GLU A 9 16.77 16.87 -4.07
C GLU A 9 15.47 17.57 -4.44
N GLU A 10 14.38 16.81 -4.55
CA GLU A 10 13.10 17.31 -5.01
C GLU A 10 11.95 16.61 -4.31
N VAL A 11 10.88 17.34 -4.07
CA VAL A 11 9.59 16.82 -3.57
C VAL A 11 8.49 17.35 -4.49
N ALA A 12 7.81 16.44 -5.19
CA ALA A 12 6.74 16.75 -6.14
C ALA A 12 5.48 15.95 -5.79
N GLY A 13 4.55 16.57 -5.07
CA GLY A 13 3.35 15.90 -4.57
C GLY A 13 3.70 14.72 -3.66
N PRO A 14 3.29 13.49 -4.00
CA PRO A 14 3.60 12.30 -3.21
C PRO A 14 4.95 11.69 -3.55
N LEU A 15 5.72 12.28 -4.46
CA LEU A 15 7.02 11.76 -4.90
C LEU A 15 8.16 12.59 -4.34
N MET A 16 9.25 11.92 -4.01
CA MET A 16 10.46 12.55 -3.52
C MET A 16 11.68 11.85 -4.13
N LEU A 17 12.66 12.65 -4.58
CA LEU A 17 13.92 12.17 -5.09
C LEU A 17 15.01 12.30 -4.04
N VAL A 18 15.70 11.21 -3.75
CA VAL A 18 16.83 11.14 -2.81
C VAL A 18 18.09 10.73 -3.58
N ARG A 19 19.15 11.51 -3.49
CA ARG A 19 20.45 11.23 -4.15
C ARG A 19 21.43 10.56 -3.21
N ASP A 20 22.49 10.05 -3.84
CA ASP A 20 23.66 9.44 -3.17
C ASP A 20 23.29 8.29 -2.22
N VAL A 21 22.24 7.54 -2.58
CA VAL A 21 21.82 6.36 -1.82
C VAL A 21 22.70 5.15 -2.15
N GLN A 22 22.87 4.27 -1.16
CA GLN A 22 23.67 3.05 -1.31
C GLN A 22 22.89 1.84 -0.81
N ASN A 23 22.93 0.74 -1.56
CA ASN A 23 22.31 -0.54 -1.21
C ASN A 23 20.81 -0.44 -0.94
N VAL A 24 20.11 0.47 -1.62
CA VAL A 24 18.66 0.63 -1.55
C VAL A 24 18.03 -0.23 -2.64
N THR A 25 16.92 -0.89 -2.31
CA THR A 25 16.24 -1.81 -3.21
C THR A 25 14.83 -1.36 -3.54
N TYR A 26 14.30 -1.82 -4.67
CA TYR A 26 12.91 -1.59 -5.07
C TYR A 26 11.93 -2.11 -4.01
N ASN A 27 10.84 -1.37 -3.77
CA ASN A 27 9.83 -1.61 -2.74
C ASN A 27 10.33 -1.52 -1.28
N GLU A 28 11.56 -1.10 -1.06
CA GLU A 28 12.08 -0.92 0.29
C GLU A 28 11.33 0.17 1.04
N LEU A 29 11.01 -0.10 2.29
CA LEU A 29 10.38 0.85 3.18
C LEU A 29 11.42 1.86 3.69
N GLY A 30 11.06 3.14 3.65
CA GLY A 30 11.85 4.23 4.22
C GLY A 30 11.08 5.00 5.29
N GLU A 31 11.82 5.67 6.14
CA GLU A 31 11.32 6.59 7.15
C GLU A 31 11.94 7.96 6.91
N ILE A 32 11.11 8.99 6.87
CA ILE A 32 11.51 10.39 6.73
C ILE A 32 11.29 11.06 8.09
N GLU A 33 12.32 11.64 8.63
CA GLU A 33 12.25 12.44 9.84
C GLU A 33 12.29 13.92 9.45
N LEU A 34 11.22 14.64 9.78
CA LEU A 34 11.11 16.06 9.57
C LEU A 34 11.90 16.83 10.64
N GLU A 35 12.14 18.10 10.39
CA GLU A 35 12.79 19.01 11.36
C GLU A 35 12.02 19.09 12.69
N SER A 36 10.70 18.91 12.66
CA SER A 36 9.84 18.84 13.86
C SER A 36 10.04 17.58 14.70
N GLY A 37 10.77 16.58 14.19
CA GLY A 37 10.86 15.23 14.76
C GLY A 37 9.71 14.30 14.38
N GLU A 38 8.74 14.77 13.60
CA GLU A 38 7.68 13.94 13.06
C GLU A 38 8.27 12.93 12.07
N LYS A 39 7.79 11.69 12.14
CA LYS A 39 8.22 10.62 11.24
C LYS A 39 7.13 10.24 10.29
N ARG A 40 7.48 10.13 9.01
CA ARG A 40 6.62 9.71 7.93
C ARG A 40 7.22 8.52 7.21
N ARG A 41 6.38 7.73 6.58
CA ARG A 41 6.83 6.56 5.83
C ARG A 41 6.82 6.81 4.34
N CYS A 42 7.74 6.16 3.66
CA CYS A 42 7.81 6.16 2.20
C CYS A 42 8.22 4.77 1.69
N ARG A 43 8.05 4.57 0.40
CA ARG A 43 8.44 3.35 -0.30
C ARG A 43 9.27 3.70 -1.52
N VAL A 44 10.33 2.96 -1.76
CA VAL A 44 11.13 3.09 -2.97
C VAL A 44 10.34 2.60 -4.18
N LEU A 45 10.15 3.45 -5.18
CA LEU A 45 9.51 3.10 -6.45
C LEU A 45 10.52 2.73 -7.52
N GLU A 46 11.67 3.39 -7.52
CA GLU A 46 12.68 3.20 -8.55
C GLU A 46 14.05 3.53 -7.98
N VAL A 47 15.06 2.83 -8.45
CA VAL A 47 16.47 3.11 -8.15
C VAL A 47 17.20 3.22 -9.47
N ASP A 48 17.81 4.39 -9.72
CA ASP A 48 18.65 4.65 -10.89
C ASP A 48 20.04 5.09 -10.43
N GLY A 49 21.01 4.20 -10.58
CA GLY A 49 22.36 4.40 -10.08
C GLY A 49 22.38 4.65 -8.56
N SER A 50 22.76 5.86 -8.16
CA SER A 50 22.75 6.31 -6.76
C SER A 50 21.51 7.14 -6.38
N ASN A 51 20.50 7.20 -7.25
CA ASN A 51 19.28 7.96 -7.00
C ASN A 51 18.13 7.03 -6.68
N ALA A 52 17.32 7.38 -5.67
CA ALA A 52 16.10 6.66 -5.34
C ALA A 52 14.89 7.59 -5.47
N LEU A 53 13.93 7.19 -6.30
CA LEU A 53 12.61 7.80 -6.34
C LEU A 53 11.74 7.10 -5.31
N VAL A 54 11.19 7.86 -4.38
CA VAL A 54 10.35 7.30 -3.32
C VAL A 54 8.95 7.91 -3.36
N GLN A 55 7.97 7.10 -2.97
CA GLN A 55 6.59 7.50 -2.78
C GLN A 55 6.30 7.70 -1.29
N LEU A 56 5.78 8.86 -0.96
CA LEU A 56 5.31 9.20 0.38
C LEU A 56 3.94 8.55 0.63
N PHE A 57 3.72 8.02 1.83
CA PHE A 57 2.41 7.52 2.23
C PHE A 57 1.54 8.61 2.86
N GLU A 58 2.19 9.57 3.51
CA GLU A 58 1.54 10.73 4.10
C GLU A 58 1.81 12.00 3.27
N SER A 59 1.27 13.14 3.73
CA SER A 59 1.47 14.44 3.07
C SER A 59 2.95 14.82 2.96
N SER A 60 3.34 15.46 1.87
CA SER A 60 4.68 16.05 1.70
C SER A 60 4.86 17.39 2.43
N THR A 61 3.81 17.94 3.02
CA THR A 61 3.84 19.24 3.72
C THR A 61 4.84 19.20 4.88
N GLY A 62 5.73 20.16 4.95
CA GLY A 62 6.74 20.29 6.01
C GLY A 62 8.04 19.50 5.75
N ILE A 63 8.16 18.79 4.64
CA ILE A 63 9.45 18.22 4.24
C ILE A 63 10.35 19.35 3.77
N ASN A 64 11.47 19.53 4.44
CA ASN A 64 12.50 20.48 4.09
C ASN A 64 13.69 19.73 3.45
N LEU A 65 14.09 20.15 2.25
CA LEU A 65 15.18 19.52 1.49
C LEU A 65 16.52 19.50 2.25
N SER A 66 16.76 20.50 3.08
CA SER A 66 18.04 20.66 3.79
C SER A 66 18.06 20.01 5.18
N ASN A 67 16.91 19.95 5.86
CA ASN A 67 16.84 19.59 7.27
C ASN A 67 16.13 18.25 7.53
N SER A 68 15.34 17.76 6.56
CA SER A 68 14.74 16.43 6.68
C SER A 68 15.76 15.34 6.40
N LYS A 69 15.57 14.20 7.05
CA LYS A 69 16.43 13.03 6.90
C LYS A 69 15.62 11.84 6.39
N VAL A 70 16.24 11.04 5.57
CA VAL A 70 15.64 9.80 5.05
C VAL A 70 16.48 8.62 5.52
N ARG A 71 15.82 7.56 5.96
CA ARG A 71 16.45 6.30 6.34
C ARG A 71 15.73 5.16 5.67
N PHE A 72 16.44 4.33 4.94
CA PHE A 72 15.92 3.10 4.38
C PHE A 72 16.09 1.96 5.38
N LEU A 73 15.09 1.07 5.48
CA LEU A 73 14.97 0.10 6.57
C LEU A 73 15.47 -1.30 6.20
N GLY A 74 15.92 -1.51 4.97
CA GLY A 74 16.40 -2.81 4.48
C GLY A 74 15.32 -3.89 4.41
N ARG A 75 14.03 -3.51 4.41
CA ARG A 75 12.90 -4.42 4.34
C ARG A 75 11.73 -3.80 3.59
N GLN A 76 10.87 -4.65 3.07
CA GLN A 76 9.62 -4.22 2.44
C GLN A 76 8.56 -3.94 3.49
N MET A 77 7.41 -3.43 3.04
CA MET A 77 6.28 -3.18 3.93
C MET A 77 5.63 -4.48 4.35
N GLU A 78 5.60 -4.71 5.65
CA GLU A 78 4.94 -5.84 6.28
C GLU A 78 3.77 -5.37 7.13
N LEU A 79 2.70 -6.16 7.13
CA LEU A 79 1.58 -6.01 8.04
C LEU A 79 1.66 -7.09 9.14
N GLY A 80 1.59 -6.65 10.38
CA GLY A 80 1.39 -7.55 11.50
C GLY A 80 -0.06 -8.01 11.53
N VAL A 81 -0.30 -9.32 11.56
CA VAL A 81 -1.65 -9.90 11.58
C VAL A 81 -1.84 -10.77 12.82
N SER A 82 -3.05 -10.72 13.36
CA SER A 82 -3.50 -11.49 14.52
C SER A 82 -5.04 -11.62 14.44
N GLU A 83 -5.61 -12.59 15.14
CA GLU A 83 -7.06 -12.71 15.29
C GLU A 83 -7.66 -11.50 16.04
N ASP A 84 -6.87 -10.82 16.87
CA ASP A 84 -7.27 -9.60 17.58
C ASP A 84 -7.60 -8.41 16.65
N MET A 85 -7.29 -8.54 15.37
CA MET A 85 -7.67 -7.54 14.35
C MET A 85 -9.16 -7.62 13.98
N LEU A 86 -9.82 -8.72 14.26
CA LEU A 86 -11.21 -8.92 13.87
C LEU A 86 -12.12 -7.91 14.60
N GLY A 87 -12.97 -7.22 13.83
CA GLY A 87 -13.87 -6.19 14.34
C GLY A 87 -13.21 -4.85 14.67
N ARG A 88 -11.91 -4.68 14.40
CA ARG A 88 -11.14 -3.44 14.60
C ARG A 88 -11.06 -2.61 13.31
N VAL A 89 -10.75 -1.33 13.43
CA VAL A 89 -10.58 -0.40 12.31
C VAL A 89 -9.14 0.11 12.27
N PHE A 90 -8.52 0.03 11.09
CA PHE A 90 -7.12 0.37 10.87
C PHE A 90 -6.95 1.39 9.74
N ASP A 91 -5.87 2.15 9.79
CA ASP A 91 -5.41 2.96 8.66
C ASP A 91 -4.72 2.09 7.59
N GLY A 92 -4.33 2.71 6.47
CA GLY A 92 -3.64 2.02 5.37
C GLY A 92 -2.26 1.46 5.72
N LEU A 93 -1.71 1.77 6.89
CA LEU A 93 -0.45 1.26 7.41
C LEU A 93 -0.64 0.20 8.50
N GLY A 94 -1.89 -0.18 8.80
CA GLY A 94 -2.23 -1.17 9.81
C GLY A 94 -2.19 -0.64 11.24
N ARG A 95 -2.24 0.69 11.45
CA ARG A 95 -2.35 1.30 12.79
C ARG A 95 -3.81 1.41 13.20
N PRO A 96 -4.19 1.03 14.43
CA PRO A 96 -5.56 1.19 14.91
C PRO A 96 -5.99 2.66 14.88
N ILE A 97 -7.19 2.93 14.37
CA ILE A 97 -7.83 4.26 14.37
C ILE A 97 -9.16 4.28 15.11
N ASP A 98 -9.52 3.18 15.75
CA ASP A 98 -10.74 3.00 16.53
C ASP A 98 -10.58 3.36 18.03
N GLY A 99 -9.43 3.91 18.43
CA GLY A 99 -9.12 4.24 19.83
C GLY A 99 -8.77 3.04 20.70
N GLY A 100 -8.74 1.83 20.14
CA GLY A 100 -8.28 0.63 20.84
C GLY A 100 -6.77 0.51 20.95
N PRO A 101 -6.26 -0.47 21.73
CA PRO A 101 -4.83 -0.70 21.87
C PRO A 101 -4.19 -1.16 20.56
N GLU A 102 -2.86 -1.01 20.47
CA GLU A 102 -2.09 -1.58 19.37
C GLU A 102 -2.18 -3.12 19.39
N ILE A 103 -2.18 -3.69 18.19
CA ILE A 103 -2.22 -5.15 18.02
C ILE A 103 -0.81 -5.72 18.20
N ILE A 104 -0.69 -6.74 19.03
CA ILE A 104 0.51 -7.57 19.10
C ILE A 104 0.40 -8.65 18.03
N PRO A 105 1.18 -8.58 16.94
CA PRO A 105 1.00 -9.50 15.83
C PRO A 105 1.50 -10.90 16.15
N ASP A 106 0.72 -11.92 15.81
CA ASP A 106 1.16 -13.32 15.82
C ASP A 106 2.12 -13.59 14.68
N LYS A 107 1.92 -12.91 13.56
CA LYS A 107 2.71 -13.08 12.33
C LYS A 107 2.87 -11.75 11.59
N ARG A 108 4.03 -11.58 10.93
CA ARG A 108 4.24 -10.48 9.98
C ARG A 108 4.21 -11.02 8.56
N MET A 109 3.48 -10.36 7.70
CA MET A 109 3.32 -10.75 6.30
C MET A 109 3.65 -9.57 5.39
N ASP A 110 4.40 -9.84 4.31
CA ASP A 110 4.64 -8.86 3.25
C ASP A 110 3.30 -8.49 2.60
N VAL A 111 3.04 -7.19 2.49
CA VAL A 111 1.78 -6.68 1.91
C VAL A 111 1.65 -6.95 0.41
N ASN A 112 2.78 -7.14 -0.29
CA ASN A 112 2.77 -7.50 -1.72
C ASN A 112 2.51 -9.00 -1.92
N GLY A 113 2.71 -9.82 -0.87
CA GLY A 113 2.61 -11.27 -0.93
C GLY A 113 3.70 -11.91 -1.82
N LEU A 114 3.55 -13.19 -2.04
CA LEU A 114 4.40 -13.93 -2.97
C LEU A 114 3.68 -14.09 -4.32
N PRO A 115 4.40 -14.01 -5.44
CA PRO A 115 3.81 -14.29 -6.75
C PRO A 115 3.30 -15.72 -6.78
N ILE A 116 2.04 -15.89 -7.15
CA ILE A 116 1.43 -17.22 -7.29
C ILE A 116 1.92 -17.83 -8.60
N ASN A 117 2.50 -19.02 -8.53
CA ASN A 117 2.82 -19.80 -9.71
C ASN A 117 1.53 -20.03 -10.54
N PRO A 118 1.49 -19.68 -11.84
CA PRO A 118 0.32 -19.88 -12.69
C PRO A 118 -0.22 -21.32 -12.66
N VAL A 119 0.64 -22.31 -12.51
CA VAL A 119 0.26 -23.74 -12.41
C VAL A 119 -0.49 -24.05 -11.10
N ALA A 120 -0.27 -23.28 -10.04
CA ALA A 120 -0.98 -23.44 -8.76
C ALA A 120 -2.37 -22.78 -8.76
N ARG A 121 -2.76 -22.10 -9.83
CA ARG A 121 -4.09 -21.48 -9.93
C ARG A 121 -5.11 -22.54 -10.33
N SER A 122 -6.17 -22.66 -9.56
CA SER A 122 -7.37 -23.42 -9.94
C SER A 122 -8.36 -22.52 -10.66
N TYR A 123 -9.12 -23.09 -11.59
CA TYR A 123 -10.23 -22.38 -12.20
C TYR A 123 -11.32 -22.11 -11.15
N PRO A 124 -11.87 -20.88 -11.10
CA PRO A 124 -12.96 -20.55 -10.19
C PRO A 124 -14.19 -21.38 -10.55
N GLN A 125 -14.84 -21.96 -9.52
CA GLN A 125 -16.02 -22.82 -9.70
C GLN A 125 -17.19 -22.38 -8.82
N GLU A 126 -16.96 -21.50 -7.84
CA GLU A 126 -17.99 -21.04 -6.92
C GLU A 126 -18.79 -19.89 -7.54
N PHE A 127 -20.06 -20.16 -7.83
CA PHE A 127 -21.00 -19.16 -8.32
C PHE A 127 -21.39 -18.17 -7.22
N ILE A 128 -21.39 -16.88 -7.55
CA ILE A 128 -21.90 -15.81 -6.69
C ILE A 128 -23.25 -15.36 -7.25
N GLN A 129 -24.31 -15.66 -6.51
CA GLN A 129 -25.64 -15.18 -6.84
C GLN A 129 -25.78 -13.70 -6.41
N THR A 130 -25.86 -12.81 -7.39
CA THR A 130 -25.97 -11.37 -7.17
C THR A 130 -27.41 -10.89 -7.00
N GLY A 131 -28.39 -11.66 -7.46
CA GLY A 131 -29.79 -11.26 -7.53
C GLY A 131 -30.11 -10.36 -8.73
N VAL A 132 -29.13 -9.97 -9.52
CA VAL A 132 -29.31 -9.21 -10.75
C VAL A 132 -29.36 -10.17 -11.92
N SER A 133 -30.57 -10.34 -12.52
CA SER A 133 -30.81 -11.35 -13.57
C SER A 133 -29.88 -11.23 -14.80
N ALA A 134 -29.49 -10.00 -15.15
CA ALA A 134 -28.56 -9.76 -16.26
C ALA A 134 -27.14 -10.26 -15.93
N ILE A 135 -26.70 -10.19 -14.68
CA ILE A 135 -25.41 -10.73 -14.25
C ILE A 135 -25.51 -12.23 -14.10
N ASP A 136 -26.47 -12.70 -13.30
CA ASP A 136 -26.60 -14.12 -12.96
C ASP A 136 -26.89 -15.00 -14.19
N GLY A 137 -27.63 -14.45 -15.19
CA GLY A 137 -28.03 -15.20 -16.38
C GLY A 137 -27.14 -15.04 -17.60
N LEU A 138 -26.49 -13.88 -17.78
CA LEU A 138 -25.72 -13.56 -18.99
C LEU A 138 -24.22 -13.41 -18.75
N ASN A 139 -23.82 -12.92 -17.58
CA ASN A 139 -22.43 -12.67 -17.20
C ASN A 139 -22.13 -13.27 -15.84
N THR A 140 -22.47 -14.53 -15.65
CA THR A 140 -22.32 -15.24 -14.39
C THR A 140 -21.03 -14.88 -13.63
N LEU A 141 -21.19 -14.37 -12.42
CA LEU A 141 -20.06 -14.00 -11.56
C LEU A 141 -19.61 -15.22 -10.75
N VAL A 142 -18.32 -15.49 -10.76
CA VAL A 142 -17.71 -16.53 -9.95
C VAL A 142 -16.65 -15.94 -9.01
N ARG A 143 -16.43 -16.59 -7.90
CA ARG A 143 -15.49 -16.12 -6.87
C ARG A 143 -14.09 -15.94 -7.45
N GLY A 144 -13.49 -14.77 -7.26
CA GLY A 144 -12.17 -14.41 -7.81
C GLY A 144 -12.21 -13.81 -9.22
N GLN A 145 -13.38 -13.71 -9.87
CA GLN A 145 -13.54 -13.06 -11.15
C GLN A 145 -13.64 -11.54 -11.00
N LYS A 146 -13.12 -10.79 -11.98
CA LYS A 146 -13.34 -9.35 -12.11
C LYS A 146 -14.44 -9.11 -13.13
N LEU A 147 -15.53 -8.48 -12.72
CA LEU A 147 -16.64 -8.09 -13.59
C LEU A 147 -16.67 -6.55 -13.68
N PRO A 148 -16.36 -5.96 -14.84
CA PRO A 148 -16.46 -4.52 -15.01
C PRO A 148 -17.93 -4.09 -15.17
N ILE A 149 -18.32 -3.00 -14.52
CA ILE A 149 -19.63 -2.36 -14.66
C ILE A 149 -19.44 -1.04 -15.39
N PHE A 150 -19.97 -0.98 -16.61
CA PHE A 150 -19.94 0.25 -17.42
C PHE A 150 -21.30 0.95 -17.35
N SER A 151 -21.28 2.25 -17.11
CA SER A 151 -22.50 3.06 -17.11
C SER A 151 -22.24 4.43 -17.73
N ALA A 152 -23.31 5.07 -18.22
CA ALA A 152 -23.25 6.47 -18.59
C ALA A 152 -23.16 7.38 -17.33
N SER A 153 -22.72 8.61 -17.54
CA SER A 153 -22.64 9.61 -16.48
C SER A 153 -24.01 9.81 -15.82
N GLY A 154 -24.03 9.85 -14.49
CA GLY A 154 -25.25 10.06 -13.69
C GLY A 154 -26.04 8.79 -13.34
N LEU A 155 -25.66 7.62 -13.87
CA LEU A 155 -26.29 6.36 -13.49
C LEU A 155 -25.70 5.79 -12.18
N PRO A 156 -26.51 5.14 -11.33
CA PRO A 156 -26.11 4.70 -10.00
C PRO A 156 -25.31 3.39 -10.01
N HIS A 157 -24.22 3.30 -10.80
CA HIS A 157 -23.41 2.08 -10.92
C HIS A 157 -22.75 1.65 -9.59
N ALA A 158 -22.39 2.64 -8.74
CA ALA A 158 -21.82 2.34 -7.44
C ALA A 158 -22.86 1.69 -6.50
N ASN A 159 -24.12 2.12 -6.57
CA ASN A 159 -25.21 1.51 -5.80
C ASN A 159 -25.46 0.08 -6.25
N LEU A 160 -25.40 -0.19 -7.56
CA LEU A 160 -25.54 -1.55 -8.10
C LEU A 160 -24.40 -2.47 -7.61
N ALA A 161 -23.17 -1.94 -7.53
CA ALA A 161 -22.01 -2.71 -7.05
C ALA A 161 -22.06 -2.96 -5.53
N ALA A 162 -22.73 -2.09 -4.77
CA ALA A 162 -22.85 -2.18 -3.31
C ALA A 162 -24.06 -3.00 -2.82
N GLN A 163 -25.03 -3.27 -3.69
CA GLN A 163 -26.24 -4.04 -3.39
C GLN A 163 -25.97 -5.54 -3.32
#